data_fb7d1f7b069120a5102385e721ed2a17
#
_entry.id   fb7d1f7b069120a5102385e721ed2a17
#
_cell.length_a   1.000
_cell.length_b   1.000
_cell.length_c   1.000
_cell.angle_alpha   90.00
_cell.angle_beta   90.00
_cell.angle_gamma   90.00
#
_symmetry.space_group_name_H-M   'P 1'
#
loop_
_entity.id
_entity.type
_entity.pdbx_description
1 polymer ?
#
loop_
_entity_poly.entity_id
_entity_poly.type
_entity_poly.pdbx_seq_one_letter_code
_entity_poly.pdbx_strand_id
1 'polypeptide(L)'
;MGDSILHFRILEDIARDLSGDINFPICMDAAILIRNTLKDPLTNLDRVAQVVGFEPLISSKLLRLANSVSYNPAGKSISDLSTAIARLGFDVVRATSLAVAMDQMLKSRNLANFDKIGQSFWEHSVQVSAISRVLARRLGRISPDEAMLAGLVHDIGVFYLLYRAAEYPEYRRDLAATFELLRGWHESIGESLLHILGLPSNISEAARDHHQFMNVETPCSVRDVLYFANLLADADPLLIDAETDPVKAEIRAADRLRYVDLIKEAEEDILDLRNALNA
;
A
#
# COMPACT_ATOMS: atom_id res chain seq x y z
N MET A 1 24.50 -8.80 -20.29
CA MET A 1 23.65 -9.74 -21.08
C MET A 1 22.91 -10.75 -20.21
N GLY A 2 23.49 -11.27 -19.09
CA GLY A 2 22.79 -12.22 -18.20
C GLY A 2 21.58 -11.63 -17.50
N ASP A 3 21.69 -10.42 -16.97
CA ASP A 3 20.64 -9.77 -16.19
C ASP A 3 19.42 -9.40 -17.03
N SER A 4 19.63 -8.94 -18.27
CA SER A 4 18.55 -8.63 -19.20
C SER A 4 17.69 -9.86 -19.56
N ILE A 5 18.31 -11.06 -19.67
CA ILE A 5 17.60 -12.32 -19.95
C ILE A 5 16.83 -12.77 -18.70
N LEU A 6 17.41 -12.57 -17.50
CA LEU A 6 16.77 -12.91 -16.24
C LEU A 6 15.52 -12.06 -16.00
N HIS A 7 15.63 -10.73 -16.18
CA HIS A 7 14.50 -9.80 -16.07
C HIS A 7 13.40 -10.15 -17.08
N PHE A 8 13.76 -10.46 -18.34
CA PHE A 8 12.77 -10.85 -19.35
C PHE A 8 11.97 -12.09 -18.92
N ARG A 9 12.64 -13.11 -18.38
CA ARG A 9 12.01 -14.38 -17.99
C ARG A 9 10.99 -14.18 -16.84
N ILE A 10 11.36 -13.46 -15.78
CA ILE A 10 10.43 -13.20 -14.68
C ILE A 10 9.26 -12.31 -15.11
N LEU A 11 9.50 -11.33 -15.99
CA LEU A 11 8.44 -10.45 -16.49
C LEU A 11 7.47 -11.18 -17.44
N GLU A 12 7.98 -12.12 -18.25
CA GLU A 12 7.12 -12.98 -19.06
C GLU A 12 6.22 -13.87 -18.19
N ASP A 13 6.76 -14.44 -17.12
CA ASP A 13 5.97 -15.24 -16.18
C ASP A 13 4.93 -14.38 -15.45
N ILE A 14 5.30 -13.18 -15.01
CA ILE A 14 4.39 -12.21 -14.39
C ILE A 14 3.29 -11.79 -15.39
N ALA A 15 3.64 -11.47 -16.63
CA ALA A 15 2.67 -11.08 -17.66
C ALA A 15 1.66 -12.20 -17.93
N ARG A 16 2.12 -13.46 -17.93
CA ARG A 16 1.25 -14.64 -18.06
C ARG A 16 0.30 -14.77 -16.88
N ASP A 17 0.79 -14.59 -15.65
CA ASP A 17 -0.05 -14.63 -14.46
C ASP A 17 -1.09 -13.52 -14.44
N LEU A 18 -0.72 -12.31 -14.85
CA LEU A 18 -1.63 -11.15 -14.88
C LEU A 18 -2.65 -11.21 -16.03
N SER A 19 -2.38 -11.97 -17.12
CA SER A 19 -3.25 -12.08 -18.31
C SER A 19 -4.19 -13.27 -18.29
N GLY A 20 -3.97 -14.27 -17.42
CA GLY A 20 -4.74 -15.51 -17.32
C GLY A 20 -5.73 -15.52 -16.14
N ASP A 21 -6.21 -16.72 -15.80
CA ASP A 21 -6.81 -16.95 -14.46
C ASP A 21 -5.69 -16.81 -13.45
N ILE A 22 -5.65 -15.64 -12.84
CA ILE A 22 -4.51 -15.18 -12.03
C ILE A 22 -4.30 -16.15 -10.89
N ASN A 23 -3.20 -16.87 -10.90
CA ASN A 23 -2.67 -17.53 -9.71
C ASN A 23 -2.08 -16.46 -8.77
N PHE A 24 -2.97 -15.64 -8.18
CA PHE A 24 -2.56 -14.81 -7.06
C PHE A 24 -2.00 -15.72 -5.95
N PRO A 25 -1.01 -15.26 -5.20
CA PRO A 25 -0.65 -15.92 -3.97
C PRO A 25 -1.90 -16.20 -3.13
N ILE A 26 -2.02 -17.40 -2.55
CA ILE A 26 -3.19 -17.81 -1.73
C ILE A 26 -3.55 -16.75 -0.67
N CYS A 27 -2.56 -15.99 -0.19
CA CYS A 27 -2.76 -14.89 0.74
C CYS A 27 -3.64 -13.74 0.18
N MET A 28 -3.85 -13.68 -1.14
CA MET A 28 -4.73 -12.67 -1.76
C MET A 28 -6.20 -13.11 -1.85
N ASP A 29 -6.52 -14.40 -1.62
CA ASP A 29 -7.87 -14.94 -1.81
C ASP A 29 -8.91 -14.21 -0.95
N ALA A 30 -8.58 -13.94 0.32
CA ALA A 30 -9.44 -13.20 1.22
C ALA A 30 -9.70 -11.77 0.74
N ALA A 31 -8.67 -11.07 0.28
CA ALA A 31 -8.80 -9.71 -0.25
C ALA A 31 -9.65 -9.68 -1.53
N ILE A 32 -9.49 -10.69 -2.40
CA ILE A 32 -10.30 -10.85 -3.62
C ILE A 32 -11.78 -11.13 -3.27
N LEU A 33 -12.03 -11.99 -2.29
CA LEU A 33 -13.40 -12.30 -1.83
C LEU A 33 -14.08 -11.05 -1.26
N ILE A 34 -13.39 -10.31 -0.39
CA ILE A 34 -13.90 -9.07 0.18
C ILE A 34 -14.14 -8.04 -0.93
N ARG A 35 -13.19 -7.87 -1.87
CA ARG A 35 -13.37 -7.01 -3.04
C ARG A 35 -14.63 -7.36 -3.83
N ASN A 36 -14.85 -8.64 -4.14
CA ASN A 36 -16.00 -9.08 -4.91
C ASN A 36 -17.31 -8.77 -4.17
N THR A 37 -17.32 -8.96 -2.85
CA THR A 37 -18.45 -8.61 -1.99
C THR A 37 -18.72 -7.10 -2.02
N LEU A 38 -17.68 -6.28 -1.93
CA LEU A 38 -17.81 -4.80 -1.96
C LEU A 38 -18.20 -4.24 -3.33
N LYS A 39 -17.97 -4.97 -4.41
CA LYS A 39 -18.39 -4.59 -5.78
C LYS A 39 -19.83 -4.93 -6.09
N ASP A 40 -20.46 -5.81 -5.32
CA ASP A 40 -21.87 -6.17 -5.53
C ASP A 40 -22.76 -4.97 -5.19
N PRO A 41 -23.56 -4.44 -6.16
CA PRO A 41 -24.46 -3.32 -5.89
C PRO A 41 -25.54 -3.62 -4.84
N LEU A 42 -25.80 -4.88 -4.57
CA LEU A 42 -26.77 -5.34 -3.56
C LEU A 42 -26.13 -5.59 -2.21
N THR A 43 -24.82 -5.36 -2.08
CA THR A 43 -24.13 -5.57 -0.79
C THR A 43 -24.61 -4.61 0.26
N ASN A 44 -24.58 -5.08 1.50
CA ASN A 44 -24.87 -4.29 2.69
C ASN A 44 -23.86 -4.60 3.79
N LEU A 45 -23.95 -3.84 4.88
CA LEU A 45 -23.05 -3.96 6.02
C LEU A 45 -23.00 -5.40 6.57
N ASP A 46 -24.17 -6.05 6.73
CA ASP A 46 -24.25 -7.39 7.29
C ASP A 46 -23.57 -8.43 6.39
N ARG A 47 -23.73 -8.29 5.07
CA ARG A 47 -23.06 -9.17 4.12
C ARG A 47 -21.54 -9.03 4.16
N VAL A 48 -21.04 -7.79 4.24
CA VAL A 48 -19.59 -7.53 4.37
C VAL A 48 -19.08 -8.08 5.70
N ALA A 49 -19.79 -7.82 6.81
CA ALA A 49 -19.41 -8.34 8.12
C ALA A 49 -19.40 -9.87 8.18
N GLN A 50 -20.35 -10.54 7.50
CA GLN A 50 -20.37 -11.99 7.38
C GLN A 50 -19.16 -12.52 6.63
N VAL A 51 -18.82 -11.94 5.48
CA VAL A 51 -17.68 -12.38 4.65
C VAL A 51 -16.35 -12.14 5.39
N VAL A 52 -16.17 -10.95 5.96
CA VAL A 52 -14.97 -10.61 6.75
C VAL A 52 -14.87 -11.50 7.98
N GLY A 53 -16.00 -11.90 8.58
CA GLY A 53 -16.06 -12.78 9.75
C GLY A 53 -15.48 -14.19 9.51
N PHE A 54 -15.39 -14.65 8.26
CA PHE A 54 -14.70 -15.90 7.91
C PHE A 54 -13.18 -15.76 7.87
N GLU A 55 -12.65 -14.52 7.97
CA GLU A 55 -11.23 -14.21 7.91
C GLU A 55 -10.74 -13.66 9.27
N PRO A 56 -10.33 -14.53 10.21
CA PRO A 56 -10.05 -14.13 11.60
C PRO A 56 -8.95 -13.05 11.69
N LEU A 57 -7.95 -13.11 10.81
CA LEU A 57 -6.84 -12.16 10.80
C LEU A 57 -7.31 -10.76 10.39
N ILE A 58 -8.10 -10.66 9.33
CA ILE A 58 -8.69 -9.37 8.88
C ILE A 58 -9.66 -8.85 9.94
N SER A 59 -10.54 -9.71 10.46
CA SER A 59 -11.51 -9.36 11.52
C SER A 59 -10.83 -8.76 12.75
N SER A 60 -9.75 -9.40 13.23
CA SER A 60 -9.02 -8.92 14.41
C SER A 60 -8.35 -7.56 14.17
N LYS A 61 -7.78 -7.35 12.98
CA LYS A 61 -7.14 -6.08 12.62
C LYS A 61 -8.17 -4.96 12.47
N LEU A 62 -9.34 -5.22 11.88
CA LEU A 62 -10.43 -4.24 11.79
C LEU A 62 -10.97 -3.86 13.16
N LEU A 63 -11.17 -4.82 14.07
CA LEU A 63 -11.59 -4.52 15.44
C LEU A 63 -10.58 -3.68 16.20
N ARG A 64 -9.27 -3.95 16.04
CA ARG A 64 -8.21 -3.12 16.64
C ARG A 64 -8.23 -1.71 16.08
N LEU A 65 -8.28 -1.58 14.74
CA LEU A 65 -8.29 -0.27 14.09
C LEU A 65 -9.53 0.55 14.49
N ALA A 66 -10.71 -0.09 14.57
CA ALA A 66 -11.93 0.57 15.01
C ALA A 66 -11.88 1.03 16.48
N ASN A 67 -11.03 0.44 17.31
CA ASN A 67 -10.79 0.82 18.70
C ASN A 67 -9.58 1.75 18.89
N SER A 68 -8.84 2.07 17.83
CA SER A 68 -7.70 3.00 17.90
C SER A 68 -8.16 4.42 18.21
N VAL A 69 -7.25 5.25 18.70
CA VAL A 69 -7.55 6.64 19.04
C VAL A 69 -8.03 7.42 17.83
N SER A 70 -7.43 7.18 16.67
CA SER A 70 -7.77 7.84 15.39
C SER A 70 -9.20 7.61 14.93
N TYR A 71 -9.78 6.43 15.24
CA TYR A 71 -11.15 6.07 14.84
C TYR A 71 -12.14 6.06 16.00
N ASN A 72 -11.67 6.03 17.24
CA ASN A 72 -12.51 5.95 18.45
C ASN A 72 -12.02 6.87 19.58
N PRO A 73 -11.94 8.19 19.33
CA PRO A 73 -11.43 9.14 20.35
C PRO A 73 -12.26 9.16 21.64
N ALA A 74 -13.52 8.73 21.59
CA ALA A 74 -14.38 8.60 22.78
C ALA A 74 -14.07 7.36 23.64
N GLY A 75 -13.23 6.44 23.16
CA GLY A 75 -12.78 5.25 23.91
C GLY A 75 -13.86 4.20 24.21
N LYS A 76 -15.07 4.28 23.64
CA LYS A 76 -16.11 3.27 23.83
C LYS A 76 -15.73 2.00 23.07
N SER A 77 -15.47 0.92 23.80
CA SER A 77 -15.04 -0.35 23.23
C SER A 77 -16.02 -0.90 22.19
N ILE A 78 -15.50 -1.30 21.04
CA ILE A 78 -16.20 -1.96 19.94
C ILE A 78 -15.74 -3.41 19.93
N SER A 79 -16.70 -4.34 20.09
CA SER A 79 -16.45 -5.78 20.16
C SER A 79 -17.09 -6.57 19.03
N ASP A 80 -17.98 -5.95 18.25
CA ASP A 80 -18.63 -6.58 17.11
C ASP A 80 -18.14 -6.02 15.78
N LEU A 81 -18.10 -6.90 14.78
CA LEU A 81 -17.53 -6.60 13.49
C LEU A 81 -18.40 -5.65 12.66
N SER A 82 -19.72 -5.74 12.75
CA SER A 82 -20.63 -4.84 12.01
C SER A 82 -20.47 -3.40 12.49
N THR A 83 -20.40 -3.18 13.81
CA THR A 83 -20.11 -1.83 14.37
C THR A 83 -18.72 -1.34 13.98
N ALA A 84 -17.70 -2.23 13.97
CA ALA A 84 -16.35 -1.87 13.52
C ALA A 84 -16.36 -1.42 12.06
N ILE A 85 -16.98 -2.20 11.17
CA ILE A 85 -17.07 -1.88 9.73
C ILE A 85 -17.90 -0.61 9.50
N ALA A 86 -19.01 -0.43 10.22
CA ALA A 86 -19.82 0.80 10.11
C ALA A 86 -19.04 2.05 10.51
N ARG A 87 -18.13 1.94 11.47
CA ARG A 87 -17.26 3.04 11.90
C ARG A 87 -16.15 3.32 10.91
N LEU A 88 -15.49 2.27 10.41
CA LEU A 88 -14.32 2.37 9.54
C LEU A 88 -14.67 2.70 8.09
N GLY A 89 -15.83 2.23 7.63
CA GLY A 89 -16.21 2.31 6.21
C GLY A 89 -15.58 1.23 5.35
N PHE A 90 -16.09 1.08 4.13
CA PHE A 90 -15.68 0.01 3.22
C PHE A 90 -14.28 0.21 2.64
N ASP A 91 -13.80 1.45 2.50
CA ASP A 91 -12.44 1.72 2.01
C ASP A 91 -11.39 1.24 3.00
N VAL A 92 -11.61 1.44 4.30
CA VAL A 92 -10.72 0.91 5.35
C VAL A 92 -10.77 -0.61 5.40
N VAL A 93 -11.94 -1.24 5.19
CA VAL A 93 -12.05 -2.71 5.09
C VAL A 93 -11.21 -3.22 3.92
N ARG A 94 -11.30 -2.56 2.76
CA ARG A 94 -10.50 -2.89 1.56
C ARG A 94 -9.01 -2.72 1.82
N ALA A 95 -8.61 -1.58 2.40
CA ALA A 95 -7.22 -1.30 2.76
C ALA A 95 -6.64 -2.36 3.69
N THR A 96 -7.38 -2.68 4.77
CA THR A 96 -6.95 -3.68 5.76
C THR A 96 -6.82 -5.08 5.13
N SER A 97 -7.73 -5.48 4.25
CA SER A 97 -7.65 -6.79 3.58
C SER A 97 -6.42 -6.90 2.67
N LEU A 98 -6.10 -5.84 1.93
CA LEU A 98 -4.89 -5.77 1.09
C LEU A 98 -3.62 -5.72 1.93
N ALA A 99 -3.61 -4.95 3.03
CA ALA A 99 -2.49 -4.92 3.97
C ALA A 99 -2.19 -6.30 4.56
N VAL A 100 -3.22 -7.06 4.93
CA VAL A 100 -3.07 -8.44 5.42
C VAL A 100 -2.46 -9.32 4.34
N ALA A 101 -2.91 -9.21 3.11
CA ALA A 101 -2.37 -10.00 2.00
C ALA A 101 -0.89 -9.65 1.74
N MET A 102 -0.52 -8.36 1.74
CA MET A 102 0.87 -7.91 1.59
C MET A 102 1.76 -8.42 2.74
N ASP A 103 1.31 -8.31 3.99
CA ASP A 103 2.03 -8.82 5.18
C ASP A 103 2.22 -10.35 5.10
N GLN A 104 1.21 -11.09 4.66
CA GLN A 104 1.31 -12.53 4.46
C GLN A 104 2.28 -12.91 3.33
N MET A 105 2.33 -12.13 2.24
CA MET A 105 3.34 -12.32 1.20
C MET A 105 4.74 -12.18 1.79
N LEU A 106 4.99 -11.15 2.60
CA LEU A 106 6.28 -10.94 3.26
C LEU A 106 6.65 -12.07 4.22
N LYS A 107 5.69 -12.63 4.96
CA LYS A 107 5.91 -13.73 5.91
C LYS A 107 6.01 -15.11 5.25
N SER A 108 5.89 -15.19 3.92
CA SER A 108 6.04 -16.46 3.20
C SER A 108 7.46 -16.99 3.35
N ARG A 109 7.61 -18.32 3.51
CA ARG A 109 8.92 -18.97 3.72
C ARG A 109 9.93 -18.72 2.60
N ASN A 110 9.44 -18.40 1.41
CA ASN A 110 10.29 -18.16 0.25
C ASN A 110 11.01 -16.80 0.32
N LEU A 111 10.50 -15.85 1.12
CA LEU A 111 11.00 -14.47 1.21
C LEU A 111 12.11 -14.25 2.24
N ALA A 112 12.59 -15.30 2.95
CA ALA A 112 13.60 -15.16 4.00
C ALA A 112 14.87 -14.37 3.59
N ASN A 113 15.23 -14.40 2.30
CA ASN A 113 16.37 -13.61 1.78
C ASN A 113 16.06 -12.13 1.57
N PHE A 114 14.77 -11.74 1.58
CA PHE A 114 14.28 -10.39 1.33
C PHE A 114 13.60 -9.77 2.56
N ASP A 115 13.62 -10.43 3.72
CA ASP A 115 12.92 -9.99 4.93
C ASP A 115 13.19 -8.52 5.29
N LYS A 116 14.47 -8.11 5.28
CA LYS A 116 14.85 -6.73 5.63
C LYS A 116 14.35 -5.71 4.60
N ILE A 117 14.40 -6.08 3.33
CA ILE A 117 13.93 -5.24 2.23
C ILE A 117 12.42 -5.10 2.33
N GLY A 118 11.71 -6.22 2.44
CA GLY A 118 10.27 -6.23 2.57
C GLY A 118 9.77 -5.46 3.80
N GLN A 119 10.46 -5.62 4.95
CA GLN A 119 10.12 -4.88 6.16
C GLN A 119 10.32 -3.36 5.99
N SER A 120 11.37 -2.93 5.28
CA SER A 120 11.62 -1.51 5.01
C SER A 120 10.49 -0.90 4.17
N PHE A 121 10.05 -1.59 3.10
CA PHE A 121 8.91 -1.15 2.28
C PHE A 121 7.60 -1.17 3.04
N TRP A 122 7.40 -2.15 3.92
CA TRP A 122 6.22 -2.20 4.76
C TRP A 122 6.13 -0.99 5.70
N GLU A 123 7.19 -0.69 6.42
CA GLU A 123 7.25 0.48 7.31
C GLU A 123 7.06 1.79 6.52
N HIS A 124 7.65 1.90 5.33
CA HIS A 124 7.44 3.02 4.43
C HIS A 124 5.96 3.15 4.03
N SER A 125 5.33 2.06 3.56
CA SER A 125 3.91 2.07 3.18
C SER A 125 2.97 2.47 4.34
N VAL A 126 3.27 2.02 5.57
CA VAL A 126 2.50 2.43 6.76
C VAL A 126 2.65 3.93 7.04
N GLN A 127 3.87 4.48 6.93
CA GLN A 127 4.09 5.91 7.11
C GLN A 127 3.39 6.74 6.03
N VAL A 128 3.57 6.38 4.76
CA VAL A 128 2.91 7.07 3.62
C VAL A 128 1.39 7.03 3.78
N SER A 129 0.83 5.90 4.22
CA SER A 129 -0.60 5.74 4.47
C SER A 129 -1.12 6.71 5.53
N ALA A 130 -0.45 6.80 6.68
CA ALA A 130 -0.83 7.68 7.78
C ALA A 130 -0.69 9.17 7.39
N ILE A 131 0.44 9.54 6.79
CA ILE A 131 0.69 10.92 6.33
C ILE A 131 -0.34 11.32 5.27
N SER A 132 -0.66 10.45 4.32
CA SER A 132 -1.70 10.69 3.30
C SER A 132 -3.05 10.99 3.95
N ARG A 133 -3.44 10.21 4.97
CA ARG A 133 -4.69 10.41 5.70
C ARG A 133 -4.74 11.76 6.40
N VAL A 134 -3.67 12.12 7.11
CA VAL A 134 -3.59 13.40 7.86
C VAL A 134 -3.57 14.58 6.90
N LEU A 135 -2.80 14.51 5.81
CA LEU A 135 -2.75 15.56 4.79
C LEU A 135 -4.13 15.75 4.13
N ALA A 136 -4.79 14.66 3.71
CA ALA A 136 -6.13 14.73 3.12
C ALA A 136 -7.15 15.35 4.09
N ARG A 137 -7.09 15.02 5.38
CA ARG A 137 -7.93 15.60 6.44
C ARG A 137 -7.69 17.10 6.58
N ARG A 138 -6.42 17.55 6.56
CA ARG A 138 -6.04 18.97 6.61
C ARG A 138 -6.55 19.74 5.39
N LEU A 139 -6.47 19.15 4.20
CA LEU A 139 -6.91 19.77 2.95
C LEU A 139 -8.44 19.85 2.84
N GLY A 140 -9.18 18.88 3.40
CA GLY A 140 -10.64 18.83 3.42
C GLY A 140 -11.32 18.64 2.06
N ARG A 141 -10.57 18.26 1.01
CA ARG A 141 -11.06 18.08 -0.37
C ARG A 141 -11.01 16.64 -0.86
N ILE A 142 -10.30 15.80 -0.17
CA ILE A 142 -10.02 14.41 -0.53
C ILE A 142 -10.44 13.55 0.66
N SER A 143 -11.04 12.39 0.40
CA SER A 143 -11.38 11.44 1.47
C SER A 143 -10.11 11.00 2.20
N PRO A 144 -10.01 11.20 3.53
CA PRO A 144 -8.86 10.75 4.28
C PRO A 144 -8.65 9.23 4.21
N ASP A 145 -9.73 8.45 4.16
CA ASP A 145 -9.64 6.99 4.11
C ASP A 145 -9.25 6.50 2.70
N GLU A 146 -9.68 7.19 1.65
CA GLU A 146 -9.22 6.94 0.28
C GLU A 146 -7.72 7.27 0.11
N ALA A 147 -7.27 8.38 0.66
CA ALA A 147 -5.85 8.76 0.66
C ALA A 147 -5.01 7.76 1.47
N MET A 148 -5.52 7.31 2.62
CA MET A 148 -4.90 6.26 3.43
C MET A 148 -4.76 4.95 2.64
N LEU A 149 -5.82 4.53 1.94
CA LEU A 149 -5.78 3.34 1.09
C LEU A 149 -4.71 3.48 0.01
N ALA A 150 -4.68 4.61 -0.71
CA ALA A 150 -3.68 4.86 -1.74
C ALA A 150 -2.25 4.77 -1.19
N GLY A 151 -1.98 5.41 -0.05
CA GLY A 151 -0.69 5.36 0.63
C GLY A 151 -0.29 3.96 1.09
N LEU A 152 -1.25 3.13 1.50
CA LEU A 152 -0.96 1.78 1.97
C LEU A 152 -0.58 0.83 0.82
N VAL A 153 -1.19 1.01 -0.35
CA VAL A 153 -1.05 0.07 -1.47
C VAL A 153 -0.15 0.57 -2.60
N HIS A 154 0.43 1.77 -2.49
CA HIS A 154 1.19 2.37 -3.59
C HIS A 154 2.36 1.48 -4.06
N ASP A 155 2.99 0.79 -3.12
CA ASP A 155 4.11 -0.12 -3.35
C ASP A 155 3.73 -1.60 -3.48
N ILE A 156 2.45 -1.93 -3.72
CA ILE A 156 2.01 -3.33 -3.85
C ILE A 156 2.81 -4.10 -4.91
N GLY A 157 3.28 -3.41 -5.95
CA GLY A 157 4.14 -3.97 -6.98
C GLY A 157 5.49 -4.46 -6.45
N VAL A 158 6.07 -3.76 -5.46
CA VAL A 158 7.31 -4.20 -4.79
C VAL A 158 7.10 -5.53 -4.09
N PHE A 159 6.01 -5.66 -3.31
CA PHE A 159 5.71 -6.89 -2.57
C PHE A 159 5.49 -8.07 -3.50
N TYR A 160 4.77 -7.86 -4.58
CA TYR A 160 4.52 -8.90 -5.58
C TYR A 160 5.81 -9.29 -6.33
N LEU A 161 6.62 -8.31 -6.73
CA LEU A 161 7.91 -8.57 -7.39
C LEU A 161 8.87 -9.31 -6.48
N LEU A 162 8.97 -8.95 -5.20
CA LEU A 162 9.78 -9.70 -4.22
C LEU A 162 9.29 -11.14 -4.06
N TYR A 163 7.97 -11.33 -3.97
CA TYR A 163 7.34 -12.65 -3.90
C TYR A 163 7.71 -13.51 -5.11
N ARG A 164 7.63 -12.95 -6.33
CA ARG A 164 8.00 -13.64 -7.57
C ARG A 164 9.52 -13.86 -7.68
N ALA A 165 10.35 -12.84 -7.37
CA ALA A 165 11.80 -12.94 -7.39
C ALA A 165 12.31 -14.05 -6.46
N ALA A 166 11.63 -14.31 -5.35
CA ALA A 166 11.97 -15.37 -4.43
C ALA A 166 11.90 -16.79 -5.04
N GLU A 167 11.21 -16.97 -6.14
CA GLU A 167 11.18 -18.25 -6.89
C GLU A 167 12.42 -18.47 -7.74
N TYR A 168 13.21 -17.41 -8.00
CA TYR A 168 14.40 -17.44 -8.85
C TYR A 168 15.67 -17.41 -8.00
N PRO A 169 16.49 -18.48 -8.01
CA PRO A 169 17.73 -18.54 -7.23
C PRO A 169 18.71 -17.39 -7.53
N GLU A 170 18.69 -16.86 -8.75
CA GLU A 170 19.52 -15.77 -9.21
C GLU A 170 19.26 -14.49 -8.41
N TYR A 171 18.01 -14.06 -8.30
CA TYR A 171 17.63 -12.88 -7.50
C TYR A 171 17.91 -13.05 -6.01
N ARG A 172 17.72 -14.26 -5.46
CA ARG A 172 18.06 -14.53 -4.06
C ARG A 172 19.54 -14.36 -3.74
N ARG A 173 20.41 -14.48 -4.74
CA ARG A 173 21.88 -14.38 -4.60
C ARG A 173 22.39 -12.99 -4.97
N ASP A 174 21.67 -12.26 -5.77
CA ASP A 174 22.03 -10.94 -6.28
C ASP A 174 20.97 -9.89 -5.94
N LEU A 175 21.21 -9.18 -4.83
CA LEU A 175 20.33 -8.10 -4.40
C LEU A 175 20.38 -6.90 -5.34
N ALA A 176 21.49 -6.66 -6.05
CA ALA A 176 21.57 -5.56 -7.01
C ALA A 176 20.60 -5.79 -8.17
N ALA A 177 20.59 -7.01 -8.75
CA ALA A 177 19.64 -7.40 -9.79
C ALA A 177 18.18 -7.31 -9.28
N THR A 178 17.95 -7.65 -7.98
CA THR A 178 16.62 -7.50 -7.37
C THR A 178 16.20 -6.02 -7.32
N PHE A 179 17.07 -5.12 -6.87
CA PHE A 179 16.76 -3.68 -6.84
C PHE A 179 16.56 -3.09 -8.25
N GLU A 180 17.31 -3.55 -9.26
CA GLU A 180 17.08 -3.15 -10.65
C GLU A 180 15.69 -3.59 -11.14
N LEU A 181 15.28 -4.82 -10.84
CA LEU A 181 13.94 -5.32 -11.14
C LEU A 181 12.86 -4.44 -10.46
N LEU A 182 13.01 -4.17 -9.16
CA LEU A 182 12.07 -3.35 -8.41
C LEU A 182 11.96 -1.94 -9.01
N ARG A 183 13.09 -1.24 -9.19
CA ARG A 183 13.12 0.12 -9.77
C ARG A 183 12.48 0.20 -11.14
N GLY A 184 12.71 -0.80 -11.97
CA GLY A 184 12.22 -0.79 -13.34
C GLY A 184 10.74 -1.10 -13.49
N TRP A 185 10.12 -1.82 -12.52
CA TRP A 185 8.84 -2.45 -12.81
C TRP A 185 7.77 -2.34 -11.71
N HIS A 186 8.11 -1.94 -10.49
CA HIS A 186 7.13 -1.94 -9.38
C HIS A 186 5.93 -1.05 -9.64
N GLU A 187 6.10 0.12 -10.26
CA GLU A 187 5.03 1.05 -10.57
C GLU A 187 4.02 0.45 -11.56
N SER A 188 4.51 -0.08 -12.70
CA SER A 188 3.65 -0.65 -13.75
C SER A 188 2.97 -1.96 -13.31
N ILE A 189 3.70 -2.81 -12.59
CA ILE A 189 3.13 -4.03 -12.01
C ILE A 189 2.13 -3.68 -10.91
N GLY A 190 2.44 -2.70 -10.07
CA GLY A 190 1.54 -2.18 -9.04
C GLY A 190 0.24 -1.65 -9.62
N GLU A 191 0.29 -0.80 -10.65
CA GLU A 191 -0.90 -0.31 -11.36
C GLU A 191 -1.75 -1.46 -11.89
N SER A 192 -1.12 -2.44 -12.55
CA SER A 192 -1.81 -3.62 -13.09
C SER A 192 -2.51 -4.43 -12.00
N LEU A 193 -1.83 -4.69 -10.89
CA LEU A 193 -2.39 -5.40 -9.74
C LEU A 193 -3.57 -4.64 -9.13
N LEU A 194 -3.44 -3.33 -8.91
CA LEU A 194 -4.50 -2.50 -8.35
C LEU A 194 -5.73 -2.46 -9.27
N HIS A 195 -5.52 -2.39 -10.58
CA HIS A 195 -6.59 -2.47 -11.57
C HIS A 195 -7.30 -3.83 -11.49
N ILE A 196 -6.57 -4.92 -11.50
CA ILE A 196 -7.12 -6.29 -11.39
C ILE A 196 -7.85 -6.47 -10.06
N LEU A 197 -7.31 -5.95 -8.95
CA LEU A 197 -7.94 -5.92 -7.64
C LEU A 197 -9.13 -4.96 -7.58
N GLY A 198 -9.38 -4.22 -8.66
CA GLY A 198 -10.54 -3.37 -8.88
C GLY A 198 -10.60 -2.16 -7.99
N LEU A 199 -9.45 -1.58 -7.69
CA LEU A 199 -9.38 -0.27 -7.08
C LEU A 199 -9.80 0.82 -8.07
N PRO A 200 -10.27 1.98 -7.58
CA PRO A 200 -10.54 3.14 -8.42
C PRO A 200 -9.31 3.56 -9.23
N SER A 201 -9.54 4.08 -10.45
CA SER A 201 -8.45 4.47 -11.37
C SER A 201 -7.56 5.56 -10.79
N ASN A 202 -8.11 6.50 -10.03
CA ASN A 202 -7.34 7.55 -9.38
C ASN A 202 -6.32 7.02 -8.35
N ILE A 203 -6.60 5.88 -7.69
CA ILE A 203 -5.64 5.21 -6.80
C ILE A 203 -4.58 4.47 -7.61
N SER A 204 -4.97 3.72 -8.65
CA SER A 204 -4.02 2.98 -9.50
C SER A 204 -3.07 3.93 -10.23
N GLU A 205 -3.57 5.04 -10.76
CA GLU A 205 -2.77 6.08 -11.39
C GLU A 205 -1.84 6.79 -10.41
N ALA A 206 -2.32 7.09 -9.20
CA ALA A 206 -1.48 7.67 -8.14
C ALA A 206 -0.32 6.73 -7.76
N ALA A 207 -0.60 5.43 -7.63
CA ALA A 207 0.43 4.42 -7.35
C ALA A 207 1.43 4.26 -8.51
N ARG A 208 1.00 4.35 -9.79
CA ARG A 208 1.90 4.36 -10.93
C ARG A 208 2.85 5.55 -10.94
N ASP A 209 2.36 6.70 -10.52
CA ASP A 209 3.04 7.98 -10.72
C ASP A 209 3.75 8.50 -9.45
N HIS A 210 3.79 7.72 -8.36
CA HIS A 210 4.20 8.21 -7.03
C HIS A 210 5.68 8.67 -6.95
N HIS A 211 6.55 8.17 -7.81
CA HIS A 211 7.93 8.64 -7.93
C HIS A 211 8.12 9.79 -8.93
N GLN A 212 7.12 10.07 -9.77
CA GLN A 212 7.24 11.12 -10.77
C GLN A 212 7.33 12.48 -10.08
N PHE A 213 8.25 13.30 -10.60
CA PHE A 213 8.32 14.69 -10.17
C PHE A 213 7.04 15.43 -10.54
N MET A 214 6.48 16.13 -9.56
CA MET A 214 5.31 16.99 -9.75
C MET A 214 5.59 18.38 -9.20
N ASN A 215 5.13 19.41 -9.93
CA ASN A 215 5.14 20.78 -9.44
C ASN A 215 3.72 21.17 -9.04
N VAL A 216 3.39 20.92 -7.76
CA VAL A 216 2.04 21.08 -7.22
C VAL A 216 2.00 22.26 -6.24
N GLU A 217 1.29 23.31 -6.60
CA GLU A 217 1.09 24.46 -5.69
C GLU A 217 0.16 24.11 -4.54
N THR A 218 -0.98 23.49 -4.83
CA THR A 218 -1.98 23.09 -3.82
C THR A 218 -2.49 21.69 -4.13
N PRO A 219 -2.27 20.68 -3.26
CA PRO A 219 -2.77 19.34 -3.47
C PRO A 219 -4.30 19.33 -3.58
N CYS A 220 -4.83 18.69 -4.63
CA CYS A 220 -6.26 18.60 -4.89
C CYS A 220 -6.75 17.22 -5.34
N SER A 221 -5.83 16.26 -5.48
CA SER A 221 -6.10 14.88 -5.88
C SER A 221 -5.41 13.89 -4.96
N VAL A 222 -5.83 12.61 -5.02
CA VAL A 222 -5.16 11.50 -4.33
C VAL A 222 -3.70 11.40 -4.76
N ARG A 223 -3.42 11.61 -6.05
CA ARG A 223 -2.07 11.61 -6.60
C ARG A 223 -1.18 12.68 -5.96
N ASP A 224 -1.70 13.90 -5.80
CA ASP A 224 -0.94 14.99 -5.17
C ASP A 224 -0.67 14.68 -3.70
N VAL A 225 -1.67 14.17 -2.99
CA VAL A 225 -1.53 13.77 -1.57
C VAL A 225 -0.47 12.67 -1.43
N LEU A 226 -0.50 11.67 -2.30
CA LEU A 226 0.46 10.57 -2.29
C LEU A 226 1.88 11.08 -2.56
N TYR A 227 2.06 11.98 -3.54
CA TYR A 227 3.36 12.62 -3.83
C TYR A 227 3.95 13.30 -2.58
N PHE A 228 3.18 14.16 -1.89
CA PHE A 228 3.65 14.83 -0.68
C PHE A 228 3.88 13.85 0.47
N ALA A 229 3.02 12.87 0.65
CA ALA A 229 3.17 11.88 1.70
C ALA A 229 4.45 11.04 1.52
N ASN A 230 4.75 10.66 0.27
CA ASN A 230 5.96 9.93 -0.07
C ASN A 230 7.23 10.77 0.16
N LEU A 231 7.19 12.08 -0.14
CA LEU A 231 8.30 13.00 0.19
C LEU A 231 8.52 13.19 1.69
N LEU A 232 7.46 13.09 2.50
CA LEU A 232 7.51 13.33 3.94
C LEU A 232 7.88 12.08 4.73
N ALA A 233 7.56 10.90 4.21
CA ALA A 233 7.92 9.63 4.84
C ALA A 233 9.45 9.46 4.94
N ASP A 234 9.89 8.54 5.78
CA ASP A 234 11.29 8.13 5.83
C ASP A 234 11.74 7.61 4.46
N ALA A 235 13.05 7.65 4.22
CA ALA A 235 13.63 7.41 2.90
C ALA A 235 13.03 6.16 2.23
N ASP A 236 12.46 6.38 1.06
CA ASP A 236 12.04 5.31 0.17
C ASP A 236 13.27 4.48 -0.26
N PRO A 237 13.27 3.16 -0.04
CA PRO A 237 14.40 2.31 -0.40
C PRO A 237 14.75 2.31 -1.90
N LEU A 238 13.84 2.75 -2.78
CA LEU A 238 14.08 2.84 -4.23
C LEU A 238 14.58 4.21 -4.69
N LEU A 239 14.36 5.28 -3.90
CA LEU A 239 14.82 6.64 -4.19
C LEU A 239 16.27 6.92 -3.71
N ILE A 240 17.14 5.92 -3.72
CA ILE A 240 18.53 6.07 -3.24
C ILE A 240 19.36 6.99 -4.17
N ASP A 241 18.97 7.14 -5.43
CA ASP A 241 19.65 8.05 -6.36
C ASP A 241 19.06 9.46 -6.22
N ALA A 242 19.87 10.35 -5.65
CA ALA A 242 19.55 11.76 -5.56
C ALA A 242 19.07 12.30 -6.92
N GLU A 243 17.95 13.06 -6.91
CA GLU A 243 17.50 13.80 -8.08
C GLU A 243 18.70 14.54 -8.72
N THR A 244 19.08 14.14 -9.92
CA THR A 244 20.24 14.70 -10.61
C THR A 244 19.97 16.11 -11.17
N ASP A 245 18.69 16.46 -11.32
CA ASP A 245 18.26 17.80 -11.74
C ASP A 245 18.20 18.73 -10.51
N PRO A 246 19.11 19.75 -10.40
CA PRO A 246 19.16 20.61 -9.24
C PRO A 246 17.88 21.43 -9.02
N VAL A 247 17.15 21.78 -10.10
CA VAL A 247 15.89 22.54 -10.01
C VAL A 247 14.80 21.67 -9.38
N LYS A 248 14.68 20.41 -9.82
CA LYS A 248 13.73 19.47 -9.23
C LYS A 248 14.07 19.16 -7.78
N ALA A 249 15.36 18.99 -7.47
CA ALA A 249 15.82 18.77 -6.10
C ALA A 249 15.45 19.93 -5.17
N GLU A 250 15.61 21.17 -5.62
CA GLU A 250 15.23 22.37 -4.85
C GLU A 250 13.72 22.42 -4.61
N ILE A 251 12.89 22.14 -5.65
CA ILE A 251 11.43 22.11 -5.52
C ILE A 251 11.00 21.01 -4.56
N ARG A 252 11.54 19.80 -4.65
CA ARG A 252 11.24 18.70 -3.72
C ARG A 252 11.60 19.05 -2.28
N ALA A 253 12.74 19.71 -2.06
CA ALA A 253 13.12 20.17 -0.73
C ALA A 253 12.14 21.21 -0.18
N ALA A 254 11.70 22.17 -1.00
CA ALA A 254 10.70 23.16 -0.63
C ALA A 254 9.33 22.50 -0.34
N ASP A 255 8.91 21.54 -1.16
CA ASP A 255 7.67 20.78 -0.97
C ASP A 255 7.69 19.98 0.34
N ARG A 256 8.81 19.34 0.67
CA ARG A 256 8.98 18.64 1.95
C ARG A 256 8.83 19.60 3.14
N LEU A 257 9.43 20.78 3.08
CA LEU A 257 9.33 21.78 4.14
C LEU A 257 7.91 22.32 4.31
N ARG A 258 7.10 22.37 3.25
CA ARG A 258 5.74 22.91 3.27
C ARG A 258 4.82 22.18 4.23
N TYR A 259 5.00 20.87 4.40
CA TYR A 259 4.13 20.00 5.20
C TYR A 259 4.88 19.19 6.26
N VAL A 260 6.11 19.59 6.62
CA VAL A 260 6.95 18.86 7.58
C VAL A 260 6.32 18.70 8.96
N ASP A 261 5.48 19.65 9.35
CA ASP A 261 4.72 19.61 10.60
C ASP A 261 3.67 18.49 10.65
N LEU A 262 3.22 18.00 9.48
CA LEU A 262 2.31 16.85 9.40
C LEU A 262 2.94 15.56 9.91
N ILE A 263 4.25 15.41 9.84
CA ILE A 263 4.94 14.22 10.36
C ILE A 263 4.58 14.02 11.82
N LYS A 264 4.60 15.10 12.61
CA LYS A 264 4.24 15.05 14.02
C LYS A 264 2.76 14.75 14.25
N GLU A 265 1.87 15.30 13.42
CA GLU A 265 0.44 14.99 13.50
C GLU A 265 0.14 13.54 13.10
N ALA A 266 0.95 12.98 12.20
CA ALA A 266 0.80 11.60 11.73
C ALA A 266 1.36 10.55 12.69
N GLU A 267 2.16 10.92 13.72
CA GLU A 267 2.78 9.97 14.64
C GLU A 267 1.76 9.04 15.31
N GLU A 268 0.60 9.56 15.72
CA GLU A 268 -0.46 8.77 16.35
C GLU A 268 -1.12 7.83 15.32
N ASP A 269 -1.47 8.33 14.13
CA ASP A 269 -2.04 7.52 13.06
C ASP A 269 -1.04 6.41 12.59
N ILE A 270 0.27 6.71 12.53
CA ILE A 270 1.33 5.73 12.23
C ILE A 270 1.35 4.64 13.30
N LEU A 271 1.34 5.02 14.57
CA LEU A 271 1.36 4.07 15.69
C LEU A 271 0.11 3.20 15.69
N ASP A 272 -1.06 3.76 15.49
CA ASP A 272 -2.34 3.06 15.43
C ASP A 272 -2.37 2.05 14.29
N LEU A 273 -1.97 2.44 13.07
CA LEU A 273 -1.89 1.54 11.91
C LEU A 273 -0.86 0.43 12.15
N ARG A 274 0.32 0.77 12.66
CA ARG A 274 1.36 -0.21 12.98
C ARG A 274 0.86 -1.23 14.00
N ASN A 275 0.24 -0.79 15.09
CA ASN A 275 -0.31 -1.67 16.11
C ASN A 275 -1.46 -2.53 15.59
N ALA A 276 -2.30 -2.00 14.70
CA ALA A 276 -3.40 -2.74 14.12
C ALA A 276 -2.92 -3.77 13.08
N LEU A 277 -1.92 -3.43 12.27
CA LEU A 277 -1.50 -4.25 11.13
C LEU A 277 -0.37 -5.23 11.43
N ASN A 278 0.53 -4.97 12.41
CA ASN A 278 1.68 -5.84 12.73
C ASN A 278 1.41 -6.90 13.83
N ALA A 279 0.23 -6.92 14.39
CA ALA A 279 -0.07 -7.80 15.53
C ALA A 279 -0.65 -9.17 15.14
#